data_017a370d881b61ccea10782a886675e5
#
_entry.id   017a370d881b61ccea10782a886675e5
#
_cell.length_a   1.000
_cell.length_b   1.000
_cell.length_c   1.000
_cell.angle_alpha   90.00
_cell.angle_beta   90.00
_cell.angle_gamma   90.00
#
_symmetry.space_group_name_H-M   'P 1'
#
loop_
_entity.id
_entity.type
_entity.pdbx_description
1 polymer ?
#
loop_
_entity_poly.entity_id
_entity_poly.type
_entity_poly.pdbx_seq_one_letter_code
_entity_poly.pdbx_strand_id
1 'polypeptide(L)'
;MSKPSTTFDVANEPAFDFRSPEYVELFGNSAATAFQHPLWLDGLYARLAPHAGAKQLIVVVRHRATGALAMVLPLLRIRRGPIRTIEFADLRVSDYLAPVCGPETFTNLLADEPACAAIRQLLRPFDLLRMAKLPDGRLPVEDLLGGPRRTLMDTNAYATVLVTPFAQWRSSTLERSYQKELAKKYRQLERKGTLSFSCCEDSASILEAMAAMKQYRGPRFQAKGDGDLLQRPEYYDFYSSVALDGLGSLVRLYAMKMDGNVIAAVLGLRHRDSFLVILSAFDIEGYKSQSLGLLMFEQVARACIERGDRMLDFTIGDEPYKKLFGGQPSPMWIVTQAGSTAGAVSLFALQQAPWLKLAAKRLSDVRLLPARPSTPTG
;
A
#
# COMPACT_ATOMS: atom_id res chain seq x y z
N MET A 1 -15.85 34.61 30.41
CA MET A 1 -15.80 33.23 29.99
C MET A 1 -14.33 32.85 29.77
N SER A 2 -13.78 31.97 30.61
CA SER A 2 -12.40 31.48 30.47
C SER A 2 -12.29 30.75 29.13
N LYS A 3 -11.24 31.08 28.33
CA LYS A 3 -10.96 30.29 27.11
C LYS A 3 -10.78 28.81 27.50
N PRO A 4 -11.41 27.86 26.81
CA PRO A 4 -11.20 26.47 27.13
C PRO A 4 -9.69 26.18 27.04
N SER A 5 -9.15 25.60 28.12
CA SER A 5 -7.75 25.22 28.21
C SER A 5 -7.53 24.07 27.21
N THR A 6 -6.76 24.29 26.13
CA THR A 6 -6.39 23.20 25.20
C THR A 6 -5.22 22.40 25.80
N THR A 7 -5.30 21.12 25.68
CA THR A 7 -4.29 20.15 26.14
C THR A 7 -3.18 19.96 25.13
N PHE A 8 -3.45 20.28 23.86
CA PHE A 8 -2.54 20.02 22.74
C PHE A 8 -2.18 21.30 21.98
N ASP A 9 -0.94 21.37 21.54
CA ASP A 9 -0.46 22.33 20.55
C ASP A 9 -0.40 21.68 19.19
N VAL A 10 -0.82 22.41 18.15
CA VAL A 10 -0.92 21.92 16.78
C VAL A 10 -0.14 22.81 15.85
N ALA A 11 0.76 22.22 15.05
CA ALA A 11 1.59 22.94 14.08
C ALA A 11 1.72 22.19 12.76
N ASN A 12 2.08 22.90 11.69
CA ASN A 12 2.59 22.29 10.47
C ASN A 12 4.11 22.37 10.49
N GLU A 13 4.78 21.23 10.47
CA GLU A 13 6.23 21.10 10.47
C GLU A 13 6.72 20.48 9.13
N PRO A 14 6.86 21.26 8.05
CA PRO A 14 7.20 20.72 6.72
C PRO A 14 8.57 20.04 6.65
N ALA A 15 9.49 20.40 7.55
CA ALA A 15 10.82 19.79 7.66
C ALA A 15 10.90 18.79 8.83
N PHE A 16 9.78 18.12 9.14
CA PHE A 16 9.71 17.16 10.22
C PHE A 16 10.66 15.98 9.98
N ASP A 17 11.48 15.67 11.01
CA ASP A 17 12.40 14.53 10.96
C ASP A 17 11.69 13.23 11.38
N PHE A 18 11.31 12.41 10.39
CA PHE A 18 10.71 11.11 10.63
C PHE A 18 11.68 10.09 11.25
N ARG A 19 12.99 10.36 11.23
CA ARG A 19 14.00 9.50 11.89
C ARG A 19 14.32 9.92 13.31
N SER A 20 13.71 11.01 13.81
CA SER A 20 13.91 11.49 15.18
C SER A 20 13.51 10.43 16.21
N PRO A 21 14.21 10.35 17.35
CA PRO A 21 13.86 9.43 18.44
C PRO A 21 12.41 9.57 18.90
N GLU A 22 11.88 10.79 18.96
CA GLU A 22 10.49 11.06 19.37
C GLU A 22 9.46 10.46 18.38
N TYR A 23 9.73 10.51 17.07
CA TYR A 23 8.84 9.90 16.10
C TYR A 23 8.94 8.36 16.10
N VAL A 24 10.14 7.81 16.24
CA VAL A 24 10.36 6.36 16.37
C VAL A 24 9.59 5.81 17.56
N GLU A 25 9.64 6.50 18.70
CA GLU A 25 8.89 6.13 19.91
C GLU A 25 7.38 6.22 19.68
N LEU A 26 6.88 7.35 19.13
CA LEU A 26 5.47 7.51 18.81
C LEU A 26 4.99 6.42 17.84
N PHE A 27 5.74 6.14 16.79
CA PHE A 27 5.40 5.09 15.83
C PHE A 27 5.30 3.70 16.49
N GLY A 28 6.25 3.37 17.35
CA GLY A 28 6.27 2.10 18.10
C GLY A 28 5.04 1.90 18.97
N ASN A 29 4.55 2.98 19.60
CA ASN A 29 3.42 3.00 20.53
C ASN A 29 2.07 3.34 19.88
N SER A 30 2.04 3.56 18.57
CA SER A 30 0.84 3.99 17.83
C SER A 30 0.08 2.83 17.20
N ALA A 31 -1.11 3.12 16.66
CA ALA A 31 -1.88 2.22 15.80
C ALA A 31 -1.46 2.30 14.31
N ALA A 32 -0.33 2.93 13.99
CA ALA A 32 0.17 3.10 12.62
C ALA A 32 0.48 1.78 11.92
N THR A 33 0.56 1.82 10.60
CA THR A 33 0.88 0.66 9.74
C THR A 33 2.36 0.70 9.32
N ALA A 34 2.82 -0.33 8.62
CA ALA A 34 4.18 -0.36 8.05
C ALA A 34 4.50 0.86 7.16
N PHE A 35 3.48 1.44 6.52
CA PHE A 35 3.64 2.58 5.61
C PHE A 35 3.83 3.93 6.32
N GLN A 36 3.69 3.99 7.64
CA GLN A 36 4.08 5.13 8.47
C GLN A 36 5.41 4.89 9.18
N HIS A 37 6.13 3.81 8.84
CA HIS A 37 7.46 3.56 9.39
C HIS A 37 8.42 4.73 9.08
N PRO A 38 9.32 5.11 10.01
CA PRO A 38 10.28 6.21 9.82
C PRO A 38 11.01 6.19 8.48
N LEU A 39 11.61 5.06 8.09
CA LEU A 39 12.32 4.91 6.82
C LEU A 39 11.44 5.10 5.60
N TRP A 40 10.18 4.64 5.68
CA TRP A 40 9.25 4.73 4.56
C TRP A 40 8.81 6.16 4.30
N LEU A 41 8.39 6.88 5.34
CA LEU A 41 7.96 8.27 5.19
C LEU A 41 9.13 9.19 4.85
N ASP A 42 10.28 9.03 5.50
CA ASP A 42 11.49 9.78 5.17
C ASP A 42 11.84 9.64 3.69
N GLY A 43 11.92 8.39 3.18
CA GLY A 43 12.18 8.12 1.77
C GLY A 43 11.09 8.70 0.84
N LEU A 44 9.81 8.60 1.20
CA LEU A 44 8.69 9.12 0.41
C LEU A 44 8.76 10.64 0.29
N TYR A 45 8.96 11.34 1.39
CA TYR A 45 9.03 12.81 1.37
C TYR A 45 10.29 13.34 0.72
N ALA A 46 11.43 12.67 0.92
CA ALA A 46 12.69 13.11 0.33
C ALA A 46 12.80 12.82 -1.18
N ARG A 47 12.28 11.66 -1.64
CA ARG A 47 12.52 11.17 -3.01
C ARG A 47 11.32 11.30 -3.93
N LEU A 48 10.10 11.06 -3.46
CA LEU A 48 8.91 11.02 -4.33
C LEU A 48 8.14 12.34 -4.33
N ALA A 49 7.96 13.00 -3.19
CA ALA A 49 7.16 14.20 -3.08
C ALA A 49 7.65 15.34 -4.00
N PRO A 50 8.97 15.62 -4.13
CA PRO A 50 9.47 16.63 -5.05
C PRO A 50 9.13 16.34 -6.52
N HIS A 51 9.29 15.09 -6.97
CA HIS A 51 8.99 14.68 -8.36
C HIS A 51 7.50 14.73 -8.68
N ALA A 52 6.65 14.53 -7.67
CA ALA A 52 5.20 14.67 -7.81
C ALA A 52 4.73 16.14 -7.77
N GLY A 53 5.61 17.11 -7.58
CA GLY A 53 5.25 18.51 -7.32
C GLY A 53 4.39 18.68 -6.07
N ALA A 54 4.48 17.74 -5.13
CA ALA A 54 3.71 17.73 -3.90
C ALA A 54 4.42 18.56 -2.82
N LYS A 55 3.63 19.40 -2.13
CA LYS A 55 4.13 20.14 -0.96
C LYS A 55 3.85 19.34 0.31
N GLN A 56 4.83 19.23 1.16
CA GLN A 56 4.71 18.59 2.46
C GLN A 56 3.72 19.37 3.35
N LEU A 57 2.83 18.64 4.00
CA LEU A 57 1.90 19.14 5.00
C LEU A 57 1.89 18.14 6.14
N ILE A 58 2.81 18.32 7.08
CA ILE A 58 2.97 17.41 8.21
C ILE A 58 2.36 18.08 9.42
N VAL A 59 1.15 17.64 9.79
CA VAL A 59 0.46 18.16 10.96
C VAL A 59 0.98 17.42 12.19
N VAL A 60 1.63 18.16 13.06
CA VAL A 60 2.21 17.67 14.32
C VAL A 60 1.37 18.17 15.48
N VAL A 61 1.03 17.27 16.38
CA VAL A 61 0.33 17.55 17.63
C VAL A 61 1.25 17.18 18.79
N ARG A 62 1.42 18.10 19.74
CA ARG A 62 2.24 17.91 20.94
C ARG A 62 1.43 18.14 22.19
N HIS A 63 1.74 17.41 23.25
CA HIS A 63 1.20 17.72 24.59
C HIS A 63 1.72 19.07 25.05
N ARG A 64 0.83 20.03 25.31
CA ARG A 64 1.19 21.40 25.71
C ARG A 64 2.06 21.46 26.98
N ALA A 65 1.77 20.60 27.94
CA ALA A 65 2.47 20.60 29.23
C ALA A 65 3.91 20.10 29.14
N THR A 66 4.21 19.16 28.24
CA THR A 66 5.50 18.46 28.17
C THR A 66 6.26 18.71 26.85
N GLY A 67 5.59 19.20 25.82
CA GLY A 67 6.13 19.28 24.47
C GLY A 67 6.24 17.92 23.76
N ALA A 68 5.89 16.83 24.44
CA ALA A 68 6.01 15.48 23.88
C ALA A 68 5.11 15.29 22.65
N LEU A 69 5.61 14.55 21.65
CA LEU A 69 4.89 14.26 20.43
C LEU A 69 3.68 13.36 20.71
N ALA A 70 2.49 13.79 20.32
CA ALA A 70 1.22 13.11 20.58
C ALA A 70 0.62 12.47 19.31
N MET A 71 0.70 13.18 18.18
CA MET A 71 0.21 12.67 16.90
C MET A 71 0.97 13.30 15.74
N VAL A 72 1.13 12.53 14.65
CA VAL A 72 1.57 13.03 13.33
C VAL A 72 0.58 12.60 12.26
N LEU A 73 0.14 13.57 11.42
CA LEU A 73 -0.59 13.31 10.19
C LEU A 73 0.36 13.59 9.01
N PRO A 74 0.89 12.57 8.36
CA PRO A 74 1.78 12.72 7.21
C PRO A 74 0.97 12.97 5.95
N LEU A 75 0.75 14.24 5.61
CA LEU A 75 -0.09 14.67 4.49
C LEU A 75 0.74 15.33 3.40
N LEU A 76 0.13 15.43 2.21
CA LEU A 76 0.62 16.16 1.06
C LEU A 76 -0.43 17.13 0.55
N ARG A 77 0.02 18.31 0.10
CA ARG A 77 -0.75 19.20 -0.77
C ARG A 77 -0.32 18.98 -2.20
N ILE A 78 -1.24 18.52 -3.06
CA ILE A 78 -0.97 18.22 -4.46
C ILE A 78 -1.94 19.01 -5.33
N ARG A 79 -1.47 19.53 -6.46
CA ARG A 79 -2.34 20.05 -7.53
C ARG A 79 -2.63 18.94 -8.53
N ARG A 80 -3.92 18.66 -8.74
CA ARG A 80 -4.41 17.77 -9.80
C ARG A 80 -5.17 18.62 -10.83
N GLY A 81 -4.44 19.09 -11.85
CA GLY A 81 -4.92 20.17 -12.72
C GLY A 81 -5.19 21.45 -11.89
N PRO A 82 -6.40 22.06 -11.98
CA PRO A 82 -6.74 23.25 -11.21
C PRO A 82 -7.05 22.95 -9.72
N ILE A 83 -7.28 21.71 -9.33
CA ILE A 83 -7.78 21.30 -8.01
C ILE A 83 -6.63 21.15 -7.00
N ARG A 84 -6.75 21.87 -5.88
CA ARG A 84 -5.85 21.74 -4.72
C ARG A 84 -6.35 20.60 -3.84
N THR A 85 -5.63 19.48 -3.83
CA THR A 85 -5.99 18.29 -3.07
C THR A 85 -5.09 18.14 -1.85
N ILE A 86 -5.68 17.75 -0.71
CA ILE A 86 -4.96 17.23 0.44
C ILE A 86 -5.20 15.73 0.53
N GLU A 87 -4.12 14.98 0.66
CA GLU A 87 -4.17 13.53 0.82
C GLU A 87 -3.06 13.05 1.77
N PHE A 88 -3.20 11.83 2.31
CA PHE A 88 -2.08 11.20 2.99
C PHE A 88 -0.89 11.02 2.03
N ALA A 89 0.32 10.99 2.61
CA ALA A 89 1.55 10.72 1.88
C ALA A 89 1.55 9.28 1.35
N ASP A 90 0.94 9.11 0.18
CA ASP A 90 0.78 7.83 -0.51
C ASP A 90 1.65 7.74 -1.76
N LEU A 91 1.50 8.69 -2.68
CA LEU A 91 2.18 8.72 -3.98
C LEU A 91 2.21 7.37 -4.70
N ARG A 92 1.17 6.55 -4.49
CA ARG A 92 0.97 5.20 -5.07
C ARG A 92 1.93 4.12 -4.56
N VAL A 93 2.67 4.38 -3.48
CA VAL A 93 3.60 3.40 -2.89
C VAL A 93 3.10 2.79 -1.58
N SER A 94 2.07 3.38 -0.96
CA SER A 94 1.52 2.91 0.31
C SER A 94 0.14 2.29 0.12
N ASP A 95 -0.12 1.15 0.79
CA ASP A 95 -1.40 0.45 0.71
C ASP A 95 -2.28 0.68 1.94
N TYR A 96 -1.70 1.06 3.07
CA TYR A 96 -2.44 1.38 4.29
C TYR A 96 -2.01 2.73 4.84
N LEU A 97 -2.98 3.58 5.14
CA LEU A 97 -2.75 4.93 5.63
C LEU A 97 -3.50 5.16 6.93
N ALA A 98 -2.84 5.82 7.88
CA ALA A 98 -3.38 6.10 9.19
C ALA A 98 -2.69 7.32 9.81
N PRO A 99 -3.35 8.01 10.76
CA PRO A 99 -2.65 8.88 11.70
C PRO A 99 -1.65 8.08 12.54
N VAL A 100 -0.51 8.66 12.84
CA VAL A 100 0.45 8.09 13.78
C VAL A 100 0.11 8.63 15.17
N CYS A 101 -0.63 7.86 15.94
CA CYS A 101 -1.15 8.23 17.24
C CYS A 101 -1.54 7.01 18.07
N GLY A 102 -1.39 7.06 19.36
CA GLY A 102 -1.95 6.05 20.26
C GLY A 102 -3.48 6.19 20.39
N PRO A 103 -4.24 5.10 20.56
CA PRO A 103 -5.70 5.14 20.61
C PRO A 103 -6.25 6.04 21.74
N GLU A 104 -5.65 5.98 22.92
CA GLU A 104 -6.05 6.81 24.07
C GLU A 104 -5.78 8.29 23.79
N THR A 105 -4.57 8.62 23.30
CA THR A 105 -4.19 9.99 22.93
C THR A 105 -5.13 10.54 21.85
N PHE A 106 -5.52 9.70 20.90
CA PHE A 106 -6.46 10.09 19.84
C PHE A 106 -7.85 10.43 20.43
N THR A 107 -8.34 9.63 21.37
CA THR A 107 -9.61 9.89 22.06
C THR A 107 -9.55 11.21 22.84
N ASN A 108 -8.45 11.47 23.56
CA ASN A 108 -8.25 12.71 24.28
C ASN A 108 -8.17 13.93 23.34
N LEU A 109 -7.55 13.76 22.17
CA LEU A 109 -7.47 14.80 21.14
C LEU A 109 -8.86 15.12 20.56
N LEU A 110 -9.72 14.11 20.32
CA LEU A 110 -11.10 14.35 19.86
C LEU A 110 -11.92 15.15 20.89
N ALA A 111 -11.65 15.02 22.18
CA ALA A 111 -12.30 15.79 23.22
C ALA A 111 -11.77 17.25 23.33
N ASP A 112 -10.61 17.55 22.71
CA ASP A 112 -10.00 18.88 22.67
C ASP A 112 -10.44 19.62 21.39
N GLU A 113 -11.65 20.18 21.39
CA GLU A 113 -12.21 20.89 20.22
C GLU A 113 -11.32 22.05 19.71
N PRO A 114 -10.65 22.86 20.55
CA PRO A 114 -9.67 23.83 20.08
C PRO A 114 -8.53 23.21 19.25
N ALA A 115 -7.98 22.09 19.69
CA ALA A 115 -6.93 21.39 18.94
C ALA A 115 -7.47 20.81 17.61
N CYS A 116 -8.65 20.19 17.62
CA CYS A 116 -9.31 19.73 16.40
C CYS A 116 -9.59 20.88 15.43
N ALA A 117 -10.06 22.05 15.93
CA ALA A 117 -10.27 23.23 15.09
C ALA A 117 -8.95 23.76 14.50
N ALA A 118 -7.85 23.74 15.25
CA ALA A 118 -6.53 24.11 14.75
C ALA A 118 -6.05 23.16 13.63
N ILE A 119 -6.25 21.85 13.77
CA ILE A 119 -5.97 20.87 12.71
C ILE A 119 -6.75 21.23 11.44
N ARG A 120 -8.07 21.40 11.55
CA ARG A 120 -8.92 21.77 10.41
C ARG A 120 -8.51 23.07 9.74
N GLN A 121 -8.05 24.06 10.53
CA GLN A 121 -7.55 25.33 10.01
C GLN A 121 -6.24 25.17 9.24
N LEU A 122 -5.29 24.38 9.73
CA LEU A 122 -4.02 24.09 9.04
C LEU A 122 -4.21 23.40 7.69
N LEU A 123 -5.27 22.61 7.54
CA LEU A 123 -5.59 21.96 6.26
C LEU A 123 -6.04 22.96 5.19
N ARG A 124 -6.58 24.13 5.58
CA ARG A 124 -7.09 25.14 4.62
C ARG A 124 -5.95 25.99 4.02
N PRO A 125 -6.12 26.52 2.79
CA PRO A 125 -7.22 26.24 1.87
C PRO A 125 -7.01 24.97 1.06
N PHE A 126 -8.09 24.24 0.76
CA PHE A 126 -8.12 23.12 -0.18
C PHE A 126 -9.42 23.15 -1.00
N ASP A 127 -9.41 22.50 -2.18
CA ASP A 127 -10.62 22.28 -2.97
C ASP A 127 -11.20 20.88 -2.68
N LEU A 128 -10.33 19.87 -2.56
CA LEU A 128 -10.69 18.50 -2.22
C LEU A 128 -9.76 17.95 -1.13
N LEU A 129 -10.33 17.41 -0.07
CA LEU A 129 -9.64 16.53 0.86
C LEU A 129 -10.00 15.09 0.51
N ARG A 130 -8.98 14.23 0.37
CA ARG A 130 -9.15 12.83 -0.01
C ARG A 130 -8.16 11.95 0.75
N MET A 131 -8.64 11.29 1.79
CA MET A 131 -7.85 10.34 2.59
C MET A 131 -8.34 8.92 2.27
N ALA A 132 -7.67 8.25 1.34
CA ALA A 132 -8.00 6.90 0.89
C ALA A 132 -7.13 5.84 1.60
N LYS A 133 -7.43 4.56 1.34
CA LYS A 133 -6.68 3.41 1.84
C LYS A 133 -6.61 3.34 3.36
N LEU A 134 -7.72 3.72 4.02
CA LEU A 134 -7.87 3.61 5.45
C LEU A 134 -8.30 2.18 5.80
N PRO A 135 -7.52 1.41 6.56
CA PRO A 135 -7.92 0.08 6.99
C PRO A 135 -9.11 0.13 7.95
N ASP A 136 -9.90 -0.93 7.96
CA ASP A 136 -10.99 -1.06 8.93
C ASP A 136 -10.46 -1.17 10.36
N GLY A 137 -11.26 -0.73 11.33
CA GLY A 137 -10.90 -0.79 12.76
C GLY A 137 -9.74 0.11 13.19
N ARG A 138 -9.32 1.07 12.35
CA ARG A 138 -8.30 2.08 12.70
C ARG A 138 -8.92 3.37 13.22
N LEU A 139 -8.07 4.29 13.67
CA LEU A 139 -8.50 5.59 14.23
C LEU A 139 -9.41 6.34 13.25
N PRO A 140 -10.59 6.82 13.69
CA PRO A 140 -11.57 7.49 12.84
C PRO A 140 -11.12 8.92 12.52
N VAL A 141 -10.24 9.07 11.52
CA VAL A 141 -9.69 10.37 11.11
C VAL A 141 -10.77 11.38 10.71
N GLU A 142 -11.92 10.90 10.25
CA GLU A 142 -13.09 11.71 9.92
C GLU A 142 -13.60 12.52 11.09
N ASP A 143 -13.49 12.03 12.32
CA ASP A 143 -13.95 12.75 13.52
C ASP A 143 -13.06 13.96 13.82
N LEU A 144 -11.73 13.84 13.65
CA LEU A 144 -10.82 14.98 13.71
C LEU A 144 -11.17 16.09 12.72
N LEU A 145 -11.66 15.69 11.56
CA LEU A 145 -11.90 16.57 10.41
C LEU A 145 -13.29 17.23 10.44
N GLY A 146 -14.10 16.95 11.45
CA GLY A 146 -15.45 17.49 11.59
C GLY A 146 -16.50 16.73 10.78
N GLY A 147 -16.34 15.40 10.62
CA GLY A 147 -17.32 14.50 10.03
C GLY A 147 -17.43 14.56 8.50
N PRO A 148 -16.33 14.56 7.74
CA PRO A 148 -16.40 14.37 6.29
C PRO A 148 -16.96 12.99 5.95
N ARG A 149 -17.38 12.83 4.69
CA ARG A 149 -18.01 11.59 4.25
C ARG A 149 -16.99 10.44 4.19
N ARG A 150 -17.24 9.38 4.96
CA ARG A 150 -16.54 8.09 4.85
C ARG A 150 -17.34 7.14 3.94
N THR A 151 -16.66 6.52 2.98
CA THR A 151 -17.24 5.55 2.06
C THR A 151 -16.30 4.38 1.83
N LEU A 152 -16.88 3.22 1.44
CA LEU A 152 -16.07 2.07 1.04
C LEU A 152 -15.32 2.35 -0.27
N MET A 153 -14.12 1.80 -0.39
CA MET A 153 -13.41 1.72 -1.66
C MET A 153 -13.90 0.52 -2.47
N ASP A 154 -13.72 0.56 -3.79
CA ASP A 154 -14.09 -0.54 -4.70
C ASP A 154 -13.10 -1.72 -4.66
N THR A 155 -12.21 -1.77 -3.69
CA THR A 155 -11.18 -2.80 -3.54
C THR A 155 -10.97 -3.14 -2.09
N ASN A 156 -10.60 -4.39 -1.81
CA ASN A 156 -10.29 -4.89 -0.48
C ASN A 156 -8.78 -5.10 -0.29
N ALA A 157 -8.35 -5.17 0.96
CA ALA A 157 -7.08 -5.76 1.33
C ALA A 157 -7.27 -7.25 1.64
N TYR A 158 -6.19 -8.04 1.56
CA TYR A 158 -6.24 -9.48 1.81
C TYR A 158 -5.08 -9.92 2.68
N ALA A 159 -5.36 -10.64 3.75
CA ALA A 159 -4.36 -11.23 4.61
C ALA A 159 -4.74 -12.67 4.99
N THR A 160 -3.74 -13.52 5.20
CA THR A 160 -3.92 -14.89 5.69
C THR A 160 -3.19 -15.08 7.01
N VAL A 161 -3.85 -15.77 7.94
CA VAL A 161 -3.24 -16.18 9.21
C VAL A 161 -2.26 -17.32 8.95
N LEU A 162 -1.07 -17.20 9.49
CA LEU A 162 -0.03 -18.21 9.40
C LEU A 162 -0.06 -19.12 10.65
N VAL A 163 0.00 -20.42 10.43
CA VAL A 163 -0.04 -21.44 11.48
C VAL A 163 1.23 -22.28 11.41
N THR A 164 1.87 -22.46 12.55
CA THR A 164 3.07 -23.30 12.69
C THR A 164 2.67 -24.76 13.03
N PRO A 165 3.30 -25.76 12.41
CA PRO A 165 4.35 -25.71 11.39
C PRO A 165 3.79 -25.44 9.98
N PHE A 166 4.65 -25.09 9.03
CA PHE A 166 4.28 -24.83 7.64
C PHE A 166 3.43 -25.96 7.01
N ALA A 167 3.71 -27.22 7.31
CA ALA A 167 2.93 -28.36 6.82
C ALA A 167 1.46 -28.29 7.26
N GLN A 168 1.19 -27.83 8.49
CA GLN A 168 -0.16 -27.62 8.99
C GLN A 168 -0.86 -26.48 8.26
N TRP A 169 -0.20 -25.31 8.16
CA TRP A 169 -0.75 -24.18 7.41
C TRP A 169 -1.06 -24.58 5.97
N ARG A 170 -0.12 -25.27 5.30
CA ARG A 170 -0.29 -25.70 3.91
C ARG A 170 -1.49 -26.64 3.74
N SER A 171 -1.68 -27.58 4.66
CA SER A 171 -2.78 -28.55 4.57
C SER A 171 -4.14 -27.98 4.94
N SER A 172 -4.20 -26.99 5.85
CA SER A 172 -5.46 -26.34 6.25
C SER A 172 -5.88 -25.19 5.34
N THR A 173 -4.94 -24.56 4.63
CA THR A 173 -5.20 -23.35 3.84
C THR A 173 -5.33 -23.65 2.34
N LEU A 174 -4.45 -24.51 1.80
CA LEU A 174 -4.46 -24.80 0.37
C LEU A 174 -5.29 -26.06 0.08
N GLU A 175 -6.14 -26.00 -0.94
CA GLU A 175 -6.85 -27.19 -1.42
C GLU A 175 -5.88 -28.30 -1.84
N ARG A 176 -6.24 -29.55 -1.57
CA ARG A 176 -5.38 -30.71 -1.82
C ARG A 176 -4.95 -30.87 -3.30
N SER A 177 -5.86 -30.55 -4.21
CA SER A 177 -5.59 -30.49 -5.65
C SER A 177 -4.49 -29.50 -5.97
N TYR A 178 -4.58 -28.32 -5.39
CA TYR A 178 -3.66 -27.21 -5.55
C TYR A 178 -2.28 -27.50 -4.94
N GLN A 179 -2.24 -28.10 -3.74
CA GLN A 179 -0.99 -28.57 -3.13
C GLN A 179 -0.23 -29.53 -4.05
N LYS A 180 -0.94 -30.49 -4.69
CA LYS A 180 -0.34 -31.44 -5.64
C LYS A 180 0.19 -30.74 -6.90
N GLU A 181 -0.54 -29.76 -7.40
CA GLU A 181 -0.14 -28.97 -8.56
C GLU A 181 1.13 -28.17 -8.28
N LEU A 182 1.19 -27.42 -7.17
CA LEU A 182 2.38 -26.67 -6.76
C LEU A 182 3.59 -27.58 -6.60
N ALA A 183 3.43 -28.73 -5.93
CA ALA A 183 4.51 -29.70 -5.77
C ALA A 183 4.99 -30.29 -7.12
N LYS A 184 4.07 -30.50 -8.08
CA LYS A 184 4.43 -30.92 -9.44
C LYS A 184 5.24 -29.84 -10.16
N LYS A 185 4.78 -28.57 -10.11
CA LYS A 185 5.46 -27.44 -10.75
C LYS A 185 6.84 -27.19 -10.15
N TYR A 186 6.97 -27.31 -8.83
CA TYR A 186 8.25 -27.18 -8.15
C TYR A 186 9.27 -28.22 -8.65
N ARG A 187 8.87 -29.52 -8.67
CA ARG A 187 9.71 -30.59 -9.24
C ARG A 187 10.05 -30.38 -10.73
N GLN A 188 9.16 -29.75 -11.50
CA GLN A 188 9.45 -29.42 -12.89
C GLN A 188 10.51 -28.33 -13.03
N LEU A 189 10.53 -27.36 -12.11
CA LEU A 189 11.59 -26.35 -12.03
C LEU A 189 12.93 -26.98 -11.64
N GLU A 190 12.96 -27.82 -10.61
CA GLU A 190 14.19 -28.52 -10.16
C GLU A 190 14.85 -29.37 -11.24
N ARG A 191 14.06 -29.87 -12.20
CA ARG A 191 14.59 -30.61 -13.37
C ARG A 191 15.22 -29.71 -14.44
N LYS A 192 15.01 -28.39 -14.38
CA LYS A 192 15.55 -27.44 -15.36
C LYS A 192 16.93 -26.91 -14.96
N GLY A 193 17.31 -27.02 -13.69
CA GLY A 193 18.56 -26.51 -13.15
C GLY A 193 18.57 -26.46 -11.63
N THR A 194 19.56 -25.82 -11.07
CA THR A 194 19.71 -25.64 -9.63
C THR A 194 18.77 -24.53 -9.15
N LEU A 195 17.68 -24.93 -8.49
CA LEU A 195 16.70 -24.01 -7.91
C LEU A 195 17.08 -23.67 -6.47
N SER A 196 17.09 -22.37 -6.13
CA SER A 196 17.26 -21.89 -4.76
C SER A 196 16.23 -20.83 -4.40
N PHE A 197 15.92 -20.71 -3.12
CA PHE A 197 15.09 -19.64 -2.56
C PHE A 197 15.77 -19.11 -1.28
N SER A 198 15.92 -17.81 -1.19
CA SER A 198 16.55 -17.16 -0.03
C SER A 198 16.01 -15.75 0.21
N CYS A 199 16.16 -15.25 1.41
CA CYS A 199 16.09 -13.83 1.72
C CYS A 199 17.41 -13.16 1.31
N CYS A 200 17.36 -11.98 0.70
CA CYS A 200 18.54 -11.17 0.45
C CYS A 200 19.09 -10.62 1.77
N GLU A 201 20.37 -10.82 2.04
CA GLU A 201 21.01 -10.48 3.32
C GLU A 201 22.06 -9.36 3.19
N ASP A 202 22.40 -8.97 1.97
CA ASP A 202 23.36 -7.92 1.69
C ASP A 202 22.92 -6.97 0.56
N SER A 203 23.64 -5.88 0.40
CA SER A 203 23.34 -4.86 -0.60
C SER A 203 23.44 -5.37 -2.03
N ALA A 204 24.35 -6.30 -2.31
CA ALA A 204 24.55 -6.83 -3.66
C ALA A 204 23.35 -7.68 -4.09
N SER A 205 22.88 -8.60 -3.24
CA SER A 205 21.72 -9.43 -3.49
C SER A 205 20.41 -8.61 -3.58
N ILE A 206 20.29 -7.53 -2.79
CA ILE A 206 19.16 -6.60 -2.91
C ILE A 206 19.16 -5.91 -4.27
N LEU A 207 20.27 -5.34 -4.69
CA LEU A 207 20.38 -4.62 -5.97
C LEU A 207 20.13 -5.57 -7.15
N GLU A 208 20.68 -6.79 -7.11
CA GLU A 208 20.41 -7.83 -8.10
C GLU A 208 18.91 -8.16 -8.21
N ALA A 209 18.27 -8.41 -7.08
CA ALA A 209 16.85 -8.75 -7.06
C ALA A 209 15.98 -7.56 -7.49
N MET A 210 16.31 -6.31 -7.11
CA MET A 210 15.60 -5.10 -7.56
C MET A 210 15.74 -4.88 -9.06
N ALA A 211 16.94 -5.13 -9.64
CA ALA A 211 17.15 -5.05 -11.08
C ALA A 211 16.29 -6.09 -11.83
N ALA A 212 16.25 -7.34 -11.35
CA ALA A 212 15.40 -8.39 -11.89
C ALA A 212 13.91 -8.02 -11.78
N MET A 213 13.47 -7.45 -10.65
CA MET A 213 12.10 -6.98 -10.48
C MET A 213 11.74 -5.91 -11.51
N LYS A 214 12.61 -4.94 -11.76
CA LYS A 214 12.40 -3.90 -12.78
C LYS A 214 12.27 -4.53 -14.17
N GLN A 215 13.16 -5.47 -14.50
CA GLN A 215 13.16 -6.18 -15.79
C GLN A 215 11.85 -6.94 -16.03
N TYR A 216 11.38 -7.74 -15.08
CA TYR A 216 10.22 -8.63 -15.28
C TYR A 216 8.88 -7.91 -15.16
N ARG A 217 8.81 -6.78 -14.48
CA ARG A 217 7.56 -6.01 -14.34
C ARG A 217 7.21 -5.20 -15.58
N GLY A 218 8.20 -4.62 -16.24
CA GLY A 218 7.99 -3.74 -17.41
C GLY A 218 7.05 -4.33 -18.46
N PRO A 219 7.38 -5.47 -19.09
CA PRO A 219 6.55 -6.10 -20.13
C PRO A 219 5.14 -6.47 -19.63
N ARG A 220 5.03 -6.96 -18.40
CA ARG A 220 3.74 -7.36 -17.79
C ARG A 220 2.77 -6.19 -17.66
N PHE A 221 3.25 -5.01 -17.26
CA PHE A 221 2.41 -3.83 -17.07
C PHE A 221 2.10 -3.15 -18.41
N GLN A 222 3.03 -3.14 -19.36
CA GLN A 222 2.78 -2.67 -20.72
C GLN A 222 1.66 -3.46 -21.40
N ALA A 223 1.65 -4.78 -21.24
CA ALA A 223 0.59 -5.65 -21.76
C ALA A 223 -0.80 -5.37 -21.15
N LYS A 224 -0.85 -4.76 -19.95
CA LYS A 224 -2.10 -4.37 -19.28
C LYS A 224 -2.54 -2.93 -19.59
N GLY A 225 -1.74 -2.17 -20.35
CA GLY A 225 -1.98 -0.76 -20.61
C GLY A 225 -1.68 0.16 -19.43
N ASP A 226 -1.08 -0.37 -18.36
CA ASP A 226 -0.69 0.39 -17.17
C ASP A 226 0.83 0.63 -17.17
N GLY A 227 1.27 1.81 -16.73
CA GLY A 227 2.68 2.10 -16.49
C GLY A 227 3.14 1.46 -15.16
N ASP A 228 4.17 0.62 -15.21
CA ASP A 228 4.80 0.12 -13.98
C ASP A 228 5.64 1.21 -13.30
N LEU A 229 5.43 1.41 -12.00
CA LEU A 229 6.14 2.43 -11.23
C LEU A 229 7.66 2.18 -11.19
N LEU A 230 8.11 0.93 -11.15
CA LEU A 230 9.55 0.62 -11.13
C LEU A 230 10.29 1.01 -12.42
N GLN A 231 9.58 1.30 -13.52
CA GLN A 231 10.22 1.82 -14.74
C GLN A 231 10.58 3.31 -14.61
N ARG A 232 10.00 4.02 -13.65
CA ARG A 232 10.27 5.43 -13.37
C ARG A 232 11.45 5.54 -12.39
N PRO A 233 12.52 6.30 -12.72
CA PRO A 233 13.73 6.38 -11.91
C PRO A 233 13.46 6.72 -10.44
N GLU A 234 12.61 7.72 -10.17
CA GLU A 234 12.31 8.17 -8.81
C GLU A 234 11.65 7.09 -7.94
N TYR A 235 10.83 6.21 -8.52
CA TYR A 235 10.21 5.09 -7.79
C TYR A 235 11.20 3.95 -7.60
N TYR A 236 12.01 3.66 -8.60
CA TYR A 236 13.06 2.65 -8.48
C TYR A 236 14.06 3.03 -7.39
N ASP A 237 14.49 4.30 -7.37
CA ASP A 237 15.41 4.83 -6.37
C ASP A 237 14.78 4.82 -4.96
N PHE A 238 13.48 5.15 -4.86
CA PHE A 238 12.76 5.06 -3.60
C PHE A 238 12.75 3.63 -3.04
N TYR A 239 12.29 2.65 -3.83
CA TYR A 239 12.19 1.27 -3.36
C TYR A 239 13.56 0.66 -3.09
N SER A 240 14.56 0.94 -3.91
CA SER A 240 15.93 0.45 -3.72
C SER A 240 16.56 1.02 -2.46
N SER A 241 16.40 2.32 -2.20
CA SER A 241 16.92 2.97 -0.99
C SER A 241 16.23 2.43 0.27
N VAL A 242 14.90 2.32 0.26
CA VAL A 242 14.17 1.75 1.40
C VAL A 242 14.55 0.29 1.64
N ALA A 243 14.80 -0.49 0.57
CA ALA A 243 15.25 -1.88 0.70
C ALA A 243 16.65 -1.98 1.32
N LEU A 244 17.58 -1.11 0.92
CA LEU A 244 18.93 -1.07 1.47
C LEU A 244 18.95 -0.56 2.92
N ASP A 245 18.29 0.57 3.20
CA ASP A 245 18.26 1.19 4.53
C ASP A 245 17.47 0.36 5.54
N GLY A 246 16.44 -0.35 5.07
CA GLY A 246 15.55 -1.18 5.89
C GLY A 246 15.94 -2.64 5.99
N LEU A 247 17.08 -3.04 5.41
CA LEU A 247 17.56 -4.42 5.45
C LEU A 247 17.70 -4.93 6.88
N GLY A 248 17.14 -6.11 7.14
CA GLY A 248 17.19 -6.72 8.46
C GLY A 248 16.18 -6.15 9.47
N SER A 249 15.64 -4.96 9.27
CA SER A 249 14.66 -4.30 10.14
C SER A 249 13.25 -4.28 9.51
N LEU A 250 12.97 -3.30 8.67
CA LEU A 250 11.67 -3.12 8.02
C LEU A 250 11.48 -4.02 6.80
N VAL A 251 12.50 -4.15 5.96
CA VAL A 251 12.40 -4.76 4.63
C VAL A 251 12.89 -6.21 4.65
N ARG A 252 12.16 -7.05 3.92
CA ARG A 252 12.63 -8.37 3.47
C ARG A 252 12.40 -8.48 1.96
N LEU A 253 13.43 -8.88 1.27
CA LEU A 253 13.41 -9.15 -0.16
C LEU A 253 13.78 -10.61 -0.39
N TYR A 254 12.81 -11.40 -0.83
CA TYR A 254 13.02 -12.80 -1.16
C TYR A 254 13.29 -12.95 -2.64
N ALA A 255 14.24 -13.80 -2.99
CA ALA A 255 14.58 -14.15 -4.35
C ALA A 255 14.53 -15.67 -4.56
N MET A 256 13.96 -16.08 -5.70
CA MET A 256 14.07 -17.43 -6.23
C MET A 256 15.03 -17.39 -7.41
N LYS A 257 16.04 -18.23 -7.39
CA LYS A 257 17.08 -18.28 -8.43
C LYS A 257 17.11 -19.63 -9.13
N MET A 258 17.40 -19.60 -10.42
CA MET A 258 17.69 -20.77 -11.25
C MET A 258 19.11 -20.62 -11.79
N ASP A 259 19.98 -21.60 -11.49
CA ASP A 259 21.39 -21.56 -11.87
C ASP A 259 22.08 -20.23 -11.54
N GLY A 260 21.77 -19.69 -10.35
CA GLY A 260 22.30 -18.42 -9.86
C GLY A 260 21.55 -17.15 -10.34
N ASN A 261 20.70 -17.22 -11.36
CA ASN A 261 19.97 -16.07 -11.90
C ASN A 261 18.62 -15.89 -11.20
N VAL A 262 18.27 -14.67 -10.83
CA VAL A 262 16.95 -14.36 -10.22
C VAL A 262 15.85 -14.56 -11.26
N ILE A 263 14.89 -15.45 -10.96
CA ILE A 263 13.71 -15.72 -11.81
C ILE A 263 12.41 -15.22 -11.19
N ALA A 264 12.41 -14.98 -9.89
CA ALA A 264 11.28 -14.40 -9.17
C ALA A 264 11.78 -13.65 -7.93
N ALA A 265 11.10 -12.55 -7.59
CA ALA A 265 11.40 -11.80 -6.38
C ALA A 265 10.12 -11.22 -5.75
N VAL A 266 10.12 -11.13 -4.42
CA VAL A 266 9.06 -10.50 -3.62
C VAL A 266 9.71 -9.59 -2.59
N LEU A 267 9.41 -8.29 -2.69
CA LEU A 267 9.76 -7.29 -1.69
C LEU A 267 8.56 -7.06 -0.78
N GLY A 268 8.80 -7.09 0.51
CA GLY A 268 7.77 -6.80 1.51
C GLY A 268 8.31 -6.08 2.74
N LEU A 269 7.37 -5.60 3.53
CA LEU A 269 7.64 -4.91 4.79
C LEU A 269 7.29 -5.82 5.96
N ARG A 270 8.18 -5.91 6.94
CA ARG A 270 7.90 -6.55 8.22
C ARG A 270 7.43 -5.50 9.21
N HIS A 271 6.23 -5.67 9.73
CA HIS A 271 5.68 -4.79 10.75
C HIS A 271 5.01 -5.63 11.85
N ARG A 272 5.53 -5.54 13.07
CA ARG A 272 5.09 -6.37 14.20
C ARG A 272 5.25 -7.87 13.85
N ASP A 273 4.17 -8.62 13.88
CA ASP A 273 4.10 -10.05 13.57
C ASP A 273 3.57 -10.35 12.15
N SER A 274 3.63 -9.37 11.26
CA SER A 274 3.10 -9.45 9.90
C SER A 274 4.16 -9.19 8.85
N PHE A 275 4.08 -9.89 7.72
CA PHE A 275 4.82 -9.59 6.50
C PHE A 275 3.86 -9.11 5.42
N LEU A 276 4.05 -7.87 4.95
CA LEU A 276 3.22 -7.22 3.94
C LEU A 276 3.91 -7.31 2.58
N VAL A 277 3.26 -7.94 1.60
CA VAL A 277 3.77 -8.03 0.21
C VAL A 277 3.55 -6.71 -0.51
N ILE A 278 4.63 -6.03 -0.91
CA ILE A 278 4.55 -4.72 -1.57
C ILE A 278 4.76 -4.83 -3.08
N LEU A 279 5.82 -5.51 -3.49
CA LEU A 279 6.14 -5.73 -4.89
C LEU A 279 6.42 -7.20 -5.13
N SER A 280 5.97 -7.68 -6.29
CA SER A 280 6.33 -9.01 -6.79
C SER A 280 6.66 -8.95 -8.27
N ALA A 281 7.64 -9.74 -8.70
CA ALA A 281 8.07 -9.85 -10.07
C ALA A 281 8.47 -11.30 -10.39
N PHE A 282 8.19 -11.73 -11.62
CA PHE A 282 8.41 -13.11 -12.06
C PHE A 282 8.81 -13.10 -13.53
N ASP A 283 9.76 -13.95 -13.91
CA ASP A 283 10.09 -14.25 -15.30
C ASP A 283 8.97 -15.12 -15.92
N ILE A 284 7.92 -14.43 -16.39
CA ILE A 284 6.77 -15.12 -17.00
C ILE A 284 7.14 -15.68 -18.38
N GLU A 285 8.04 -15.04 -19.12
CA GLU A 285 8.39 -15.46 -20.48
C GLU A 285 9.25 -16.72 -20.47
N GLY A 286 10.25 -16.80 -19.60
CA GLY A 286 11.10 -17.97 -19.46
C GLY A 286 10.39 -19.17 -18.81
N TYR A 287 9.35 -18.89 -17.98
CA TYR A 287 8.73 -19.92 -17.13
C TYR A 287 7.19 -19.91 -17.19
N LYS A 288 6.59 -19.76 -18.39
CA LYS A 288 5.12 -19.63 -18.58
C LYS A 288 4.29 -20.71 -17.91
N SER A 289 4.75 -21.97 -17.98
CA SER A 289 3.99 -23.13 -17.48
C SER A 289 4.19 -23.41 -15.98
N GLN A 290 5.16 -22.80 -15.34
CA GLN A 290 5.58 -23.13 -13.97
C GLN A 290 4.85 -22.35 -12.88
N SER A 291 4.10 -21.29 -13.23
CA SER A 291 3.37 -20.47 -12.26
C SER A 291 4.28 -19.92 -11.13
N LEU A 292 5.42 -19.34 -11.52
CA LEU A 292 6.46 -18.85 -10.58
C LEU A 292 5.89 -18.03 -9.43
N GLY A 293 4.89 -17.17 -9.69
CA GLY A 293 4.27 -16.33 -8.65
C GLY A 293 3.66 -17.14 -7.53
N LEU A 294 2.99 -18.24 -7.85
CA LEU A 294 2.35 -19.10 -6.85
C LEU A 294 3.38 -19.87 -6.04
N LEU A 295 4.41 -20.41 -6.69
CA LEU A 295 5.53 -21.08 -6.02
C LEU A 295 6.28 -20.11 -5.11
N MET A 296 6.51 -18.89 -5.59
CA MET A 296 7.17 -17.85 -4.81
C MET A 296 6.38 -17.49 -3.54
N PHE A 297 5.05 -17.30 -3.64
CA PHE A 297 4.22 -17.00 -2.47
C PHE A 297 4.15 -18.17 -1.48
N GLU A 298 4.17 -19.42 -1.94
CA GLU A 298 4.25 -20.59 -1.05
C GLU A 298 5.58 -20.60 -0.27
N GLN A 299 6.72 -20.29 -0.91
CA GLN A 299 8.02 -20.20 -0.24
C GLN A 299 8.09 -18.99 0.70
N VAL A 300 7.53 -17.84 0.32
CA VAL A 300 7.42 -16.67 1.21
C VAL A 300 6.60 -17.01 2.45
N ALA A 301 5.44 -17.68 2.31
CA ALA A 301 4.63 -18.10 3.44
C ALA A 301 5.41 -19.04 4.36
N ARG A 302 6.17 -20.01 3.81
CA ARG A 302 7.05 -20.89 4.58
C ARG A 302 8.09 -20.08 5.37
N ALA A 303 8.81 -19.17 4.70
CA ALA A 303 9.82 -18.34 5.35
C ALA A 303 9.24 -17.44 6.45
N CYS A 304 8.04 -16.92 6.26
CA CYS A 304 7.31 -16.15 7.28
C CYS A 304 6.99 -17.03 8.51
N ILE A 305 6.46 -18.23 8.29
CA ILE A 305 6.12 -19.18 9.39
C ILE A 305 7.38 -19.59 10.15
N GLU A 306 8.46 -19.93 9.45
CA GLU A 306 9.74 -20.33 10.05
C GLU A 306 10.38 -19.18 10.85
N ARG A 307 10.14 -17.94 10.46
CA ARG A 307 10.57 -16.74 11.21
C ARG A 307 9.67 -16.41 12.41
N GLY A 308 8.47 -16.99 12.50
CA GLY A 308 7.50 -16.76 13.55
C GLY A 308 6.51 -15.62 13.28
N ASP A 309 6.36 -15.17 12.03
CA ASP A 309 5.29 -14.25 11.67
C ASP A 309 3.92 -14.93 11.79
N ARG A 310 2.93 -14.17 12.21
CA ARG A 310 1.56 -14.65 12.41
C ARG A 310 0.64 -14.36 11.24
N MET A 311 1.04 -13.44 10.37
CA MET A 311 0.22 -13.01 9.24
C MET A 311 1.06 -12.75 7.98
N LEU A 312 0.56 -13.24 6.85
CA LEU A 312 1.01 -12.84 5.53
C LEU A 312 -0.07 -11.96 4.89
N ASP A 313 0.26 -10.70 4.71
CA ASP A 313 -0.63 -9.67 4.17
C ASP A 313 -0.28 -9.41 2.70
N PHE A 314 -1.21 -9.71 1.80
CA PHE A 314 -1.07 -9.46 0.36
C PHE A 314 -1.46 -8.04 -0.03
N THR A 315 -1.79 -7.21 0.92
CA THR A 315 -2.19 -5.81 0.76
C THR A 315 -3.42 -5.61 -0.14
N ILE A 316 -3.61 -4.39 -0.66
CA ILE A 316 -4.77 -4.01 -1.48
C ILE A 316 -4.74 -4.71 -2.84
N GLY A 317 -5.94 -5.09 -3.33
CA GLY A 317 -6.18 -5.65 -4.66
C GLY A 317 -6.93 -6.97 -4.61
N ASP A 318 -7.84 -7.18 -5.56
CA ASP A 318 -8.74 -8.33 -5.60
C ASP A 318 -8.23 -9.45 -6.51
N GLU A 319 -6.90 -9.64 -6.58
CA GLU A 319 -6.30 -10.70 -7.40
C GLU A 319 -6.68 -12.08 -6.88
N PRO A 320 -7.13 -13.00 -7.76
CA PRO A 320 -7.67 -14.31 -7.35
C PRO A 320 -6.72 -15.17 -6.52
N TYR A 321 -5.40 -15.06 -6.77
CA TYR A 321 -4.41 -15.85 -6.04
C TYR A 321 -4.40 -15.60 -4.53
N LYS A 322 -4.77 -14.39 -4.08
CA LYS A 322 -4.82 -14.04 -2.66
C LYS A 322 -5.78 -14.96 -1.90
N LYS A 323 -6.94 -15.25 -2.49
CA LYS A 323 -7.93 -16.19 -1.94
C LYS A 323 -7.42 -17.62 -1.94
N LEU A 324 -6.64 -18.04 -2.96
CA LEU A 324 -6.02 -19.37 -3.01
C LEU A 324 -5.07 -19.61 -1.84
N PHE A 325 -4.41 -18.57 -1.35
CA PHE A 325 -3.55 -18.62 -0.16
C PHE A 325 -4.29 -18.29 1.15
N GLY A 326 -5.61 -18.46 1.17
CA GLY A 326 -6.44 -18.26 2.37
C GLY A 326 -6.65 -16.80 2.76
N GLY A 327 -6.32 -15.87 1.87
CA GLY A 327 -6.50 -14.44 2.10
C GLY A 327 -7.97 -14.08 2.33
N GLN A 328 -8.27 -13.52 3.51
CA GLN A 328 -9.58 -13.01 3.85
C GLN A 328 -9.69 -11.55 3.44
N PRO A 329 -10.79 -11.14 2.78
CA PRO A 329 -11.00 -9.75 2.40
C PRO A 329 -11.24 -8.89 3.64
N SER A 330 -10.60 -7.73 3.67
CA SER A 330 -10.83 -6.67 4.64
C SER A 330 -11.21 -5.39 3.91
N PRO A 331 -12.32 -4.73 4.28
CA PRO A 331 -12.78 -3.53 3.59
C PRO A 331 -11.79 -2.37 3.79
N MET A 332 -11.66 -1.58 2.73
CA MET A 332 -10.87 -0.35 2.74
C MET A 332 -11.78 0.86 2.63
N TRP A 333 -11.39 1.94 3.29
CA TRP A 333 -12.20 3.14 3.38
C TRP A 333 -11.52 4.35 2.77
N ILE A 334 -12.35 5.30 2.34
CA ILE A 334 -11.93 6.62 1.88
C ILE A 334 -12.78 7.69 2.58
N VAL A 335 -12.11 8.71 3.09
CA VAL A 335 -12.72 9.91 3.65
C VAL A 335 -12.54 11.05 2.65
N THR A 336 -13.64 11.72 2.30
CA THR A 336 -13.64 12.79 1.31
C THR A 336 -14.42 14.01 1.81
N GLN A 337 -13.89 15.22 1.48
CA GLN A 337 -14.55 16.50 1.79
C GLN A 337 -14.27 17.51 0.68
N ALA A 338 -15.31 18.17 0.20
CA ALA A 338 -15.17 19.31 -0.67
C ALA A 338 -14.94 20.59 0.17
N GLY A 339 -13.91 21.35 -0.17
CA GLY A 339 -13.57 22.62 0.46
C GLY A 339 -13.97 23.84 -0.41
N SER A 340 -14.38 23.59 -1.65
CA SER A 340 -14.85 24.62 -2.61
C SER A 340 -15.87 24.01 -3.59
N THR A 341 -16.53 24.86 -4.38
CA THR A 341 -17.43 24.40 -5.46
C THR A 341 -16.69 23.56 -6.50
N ALA A 342 -15.46 23.92 -6.86
CA ALA A 342 -14.61 23.13 -7.76
C ALA A 342 -14.30 21.74 -7.16
N GLY A 343 -14.04 21.67 -5.87
CA GLY A 343 -13.88 20.41 -5.14
C GLY A 343 -15.15 19.56 -5.13
N ALA A 344 -16.32 20.17 -4.95
CA ALA A 344 -17.60 19.47 -4.99
C ALA A 344 -17.88 18.86 -6.39
N VAL A 345 -17.62 19.59 -7.46
CA VAL A 345 -17.73 19.08 -8.83
C VAL A 345 -16.74 17.94 -9.07
N SER A 346 -15.49 18.08 -8.63
CA SER A 346 -14.49 17.03 -8.74
C SER A 346 -14.87 15.77 -7.98
N LEU A 347 -15.40 15.91 -6.77
CA LEU A 347 -15.87 14.80 -5.96
C LEU A 347 -17.03 14.07 -6.63
N PHE A 348 -18.00 14.81 -7.15
CA PHE A 348 -19.11 14.25 -7.91
C PHE A 348 -18.62 13.47 -9.13
N ALA A 349 -17.71 14.06 -9.94
CA ALA A 349 -17.12 13.39 -11.09
C ALA A 349 -16.39 12.08 -10.72
N LEU A 350 -15.63 12.08 -9.63
CA LEU A 350 -14.95 10.89 -9.13
C LEU A 350 -15.94 9.79 -8.69
N GLN A 351 -17.06 10.16 -8.09
CA GLN A 351 -18.10 9.22 -7.68
C GLN A 351 -18.85 8.62 -8.88
N GLN A 352 -19.01 9.38 -9.97
CA GLN A 352 -19.66 8.91 -11.21
C GLN A 352 -18.70 8.14 -12.13
N ALA A 353 -17.39 8.23 -11.94
CA ALA A 353 -16.40 7.61 -12.81
C ALA A 353 -16.58 6.09 -13.02
N PRO A 354 -16.96 5.28 -12.02
CA PRO A 354 -17.26 3.86 -12.21
C PRO A 354 -18.45 3.64 -13.13
N TRP A 355 -19.52 4.44 -12.96
CA TRP A 355 -20.73 4.37 -13.78
C TRP A 355 -20.47 4.79 -15.23
N LEU A 356 -19.69 5.86 -15.45
CA LEU A 356 -19.28 6.31 -16.77
C LEU A 356 -18.44 5.28 -17.51
N LYS A 357 -17.53 4.58 -16.82
CA LYS A 357 -16.75 3.47 -17.39
C LYS A 357 -17.63 2.29 -17.78
N LEU A 358 -18.62 1.93 -16.94
CA LEU A 358 -19.61 0.89 -17.24
C LEU A 358 -20.50 1.25 -18.43
N ALA A 359 -20.95 2.51 -18.51
CA ALA A 359 -21.74 2.99 -19.63
C ALA A 359 -20.93 2.99 -20.94
N ALA A 360 -19.68 3.46 -20.91
CA ALA A 360 -18.78 3.42 -22.06
C ALA A 360 -18.50 2.00 -22.55
N LYS A 361 -18.31 1.05 -21.62
CA LYS A 361 -18.15 -0.37 -21.96
C LYS A 361 -19.39 -0.96 -22.61
N ARG A 362 -20.59 -0.68 -22.07
CA ARG A 362 -21.85 -1.13 -22.68
C ARG A 362 -22.07 -0.56 -24.09
N LEU A 363 -21.67 0.70 -24.32
CA LEU A 363 -21.76 1.34 -25.64
C LEU A 363 -20.76 0.73 -26.64
N SER A 364 -19.57 0.31 -26.19
CA SER A 364 -18.61 -0.39 -27.05
C SER A 364 -19.08 -1.80 -27.41
N ASP A 365 -19.69 -2.51 -26.47
CA ASP A 365 -20.22 -3.87 -26.67
C ASP A 365 -21.42 -3.87 -27.64
N VAL A 366 -22.24 -2.81 -27.65
CA VAL A 366 -23.36 -2.66 -28.62
C VAL A 366 -22.88 -2.42 -30.05
N ARG A 367 -21.70 -1.82 -30.25
CA ARG A 367 -21.14 -1.58 -31.60
C ARG A 367 -20.50 -2.81 -32.24
N LEU A 368 -20.37 -3.92 -31.51
CA LEU A 368 -19.77 -5.17 -31.99
C LEU A 368 -20.80 -6.24 -32.43
N LEU A 369 -22.09 -5.88 -32.50
CA LEU A 369 -23.08 -6.79 -33.09
C LEU A 369 -22.92 -6.75 -34.61
N PRO A 370 -22.66 -7.90 -35.26
CA PRO A 370 -22.53 -7.97 -36.73
C PRO A 370 -23.85 -7.59 -37.38
N ALA A 371 -23.78 -6.78 -38.43
CA ALA A 371 -24.92 -6.45 -39.27
C ALA A 371 -25.58 -7.74 -39.77
N ARG A 372 -26.91 -7.88 -39.60
CA ARG A 372 -27.68 -9.01 -40.15
C ARG A 372 -27.41 -9.10 -41.65
N PRO A 373 -27.12 -10.28 -42.18
CA PRO A 373 -27.01 -10.46 -43.61
C PRO A 373 -28.38 -10.14 -44.25
N SER A 374 -28.35 -9.27 -45.25
CA SER A 374 -29.51 -8.98 -46.10
C SER A 374 -29.84 -10.27 -46.89
N THR A 375 -31.02 -10.80 -46.69
CA THR A 375 -31.61 -11.85 -47.55
C THR A 375 -31.74 -11.33 -48.98
N PRO A 376 -31.24 -12.03 -49.99
CA PRO A 376 -31.53 -11.70 -51.36
C PRO A 376 -32.97 -12.05 -51.66
N THR A 377 -33.77 -11.06 -52.07
CA THR A 377 -35.06 -11.29 -52.75
C THR A 377 -34.77 -11.80 -54.15
N GLY A 378 -35.05 -13.04 -54.42
CA GLY A 378 -35.22 -13.62 -55.71
C GLY A 378 -36.69 -13.58 -56.17
#